data_baf39f7008e690aca71bb0c90f4153ec
#
_entry.id   baf39f7008e690aca71bb0c90f4153ec
#
_cell.length_a   1.000
_cell.length_b   1.000
_cell.length_c   1.000
_cell.angle_alpha   90.00
_cell.angle_beta   90.00
_cell.angle_gamma   90.00
#
_symmetry.space_group_name_H-M   'P 1'
#
loop_
_entity.id
_entity.type
_entity.pdbx_description
1 polymer ?
#
loop_
_entity_poly.entity_id
_entity_poly.type
_entity_poly.pdbx_seq_one_letter_code
_entity_poly.pdbx_strand_id
1 'polypeptide(L)'
;MKPAFIIILACTLALHAYSQYYLRGSVYDENGKGIYNVKIILQSKGTIPFYTGASGAFGIPVSVTTDSITLQADGYEMLKTLIKAGSYQSFTLKSSGGPSVVTKHRLSSLIQKNKDDISAAYDNSGETYTTLIENDFTTADKFPETGFALNINRASYSNIRRFINMDMKVPPDAVRIEEMLNYFDLSDSVKNNTSHFICNTQLTQTPWNQSNRLLFINLKAPLMNVDSTPPANLVFLIDVSGSMDEPNRLPLIKDAFKMLVNNLRAQDTVAIVIYGGIVGTWLAPTSGLYKDSIKTAIEKLEAGGETPGEAAIKTAYALAERMLNKNANNRIILATDGDFNVGQTTEKELEDIVLAHRQSGITLTCLGVGMGNYKDSKLEALAKKGNGNFAYLDNIHEAEKVLVKEFTKTMYAVASNVYVTVRFNPAYVNSYRLIGFDNKKDLLGDTTSELEGGETGNGHSFMAVFEIEPATGFVNNAPHIATDTTIAQFTLHYRLTESNTDLTQAFTAADNYTPLNAIDSRLRFATSLIMFGGLLKQSALWKNYRWTDVINLAKSSVHANDFAETEFLSLAEKAKKMYAPSKKRKRKKTAE
;
A
#
# COMPACT_ATOMS: atom_id res chain seq x y z
N MET A 1 -34.39 57.23 21.25
CA MET A 1 -32.95 57.20 20.97
C MET A 1 -32.76 56.30 19.72
N LYS A 2 -32.48 56.68 18.74
CA LYS A 2 -31.92 57.66 17.75
C LYS A 2 -31.38 56.78 16.61
N PRO A 3 -31.91 56.90 15.40
CA PRO A 3 -31.49 56.09 14.23
C PRO A 3 -30.04 56.38 13.79
N ALA A 4 -29.38 57.43 14.30
CA ALA A 4 -28.02 57.80 13.94
C ALA A 4 -26.93 56.81 14.41
N PHE A 5 -27.17 56.02 15.47
CA PHE A 5 -26.18 55.06 15.99
C PHE A 5 -26.12 53.77 15.17
N ILE A 6 -27.20 53.39 14.51
CA ILE A 6 -27.27 52.19 13.66
C ILE A 6 -26.57 52.46 12.32
N ILE A 7 -26.60 53.68 11.80
CA ILE A 7 -25.94 54.02 10.53
C ILE A 7 -24.41 54.09 10.70
N ILE A 8 -23.88 54.56 11.85
CA ILE A 8 -22.45 54.57 12.13
C ILE A 8 -21.91 53.17 12.31
N LEU A 9 -22.65 52.25 12.94
CA LEU A 9 -22.23 50.85 13.10
C LEU A 9 -22.30 50.08 11.77
N ALA A 10 -23.22 50.40 10.86
CA ALA A 10 -23.27 49.82 9.51
C ALA A 10 -22.14 50.35 8.61
N CYS A 11 -21.71 51.62 8.76
CA CYS A 11 -20.57 52.15 8.01
C CYS A 11 -19.21 51.61 8.49
N THR A 12 -19.06 51.24 9.77
CA THR A 12 -17.79 50.61 10.27
C THR A 12 -17.62 49.16 9.90
N LEU A 13 -18.73 48.42 9.62
CA LEU A 13 -18.71 47.04 9.12
C LEU A 13 -18.44 46.95 7.61
N ALA A 14 -18.65 48.01 6.85
CA ALA A 14 -18.44 48.02 5.39
C ALA A 14 -16.96 48.25 4.96
N LEU A 15 -16.04 48.53 5.91
CA LEU A 15 -14.66 48.92 5.57
C LEU A 15 -13.63 47.75 5.52
N HIS A 16 -14.07 46.49 5.59
CA HIS A 16 -13.17 45.33 5.50
C HIS A 16 -13.51 44.33 4.37
N ALA A 17 -14.16 44.81 3.31
CA ALA A 17 -14.22 44.02 2.07
C ALA A 17 -12.85 44.09 1.38
N TYR A 18 -11.93 43.20 1.74
CA TYR A 18 -10.71 42.99 0.94
C TYR A 18 -11.16 42.48 -0.42
N SER A 19 -11.01 43.30 -1.46
CA SER A 19 -11.23 42.89 -2.83
C SER A 19 -10.18 41.80 -3.15
N GLN A 20 -10.64 40.53 -3.26
CA GLN A 20 -9.79 39.46 -3.75
C GLN A 20 -9.79 39.48 -5.27
N TYR A 21 -8.64 39.57 -5.86
CA TYR A 21 -8.43 39.45 -7.30
C TYR A 21 -7.97 38.05 -7.63
N TYR A 22 -8.20 37.63 -8.86
CA TYR A 22 -7.75 36.35 -9.38
C TYR A 22 -6.77 36.57 -10.53
N LEU A 23 -5.54 36.10 -10.37
CA LEU A 23 -4.57 36.00 -11.46
C LEU A 23 -4.76 34.64 -12.14
N ARG A 24 -5.10 34.67 -13.44
CA ARG A 24 -5.40 33.44 -14.21
C ARG A 24 -4.58 33.40 -15.49
N GLY A 25 -4.12 32.17 -15.84
CA GLY A 25 -3.37 31.97 -17.06
C GLY A 25 -3.04 30.52 -17.36
N SER A 26 -2.32 30.32 -18.44
CA SER A 26 -1.76 29.02 -18.82
C SER A 26 -0.32 29.18 -19.29
N VAL A 27 0.48 28.14 -19.06
CA VAL A 27 1.88 28.05 -19.48
C VAL A 27 2.01 26.97 -20.54
N TYR A 28 2.61 27.30 -21.68
CA TYR A 28 2.81 26.44 -22.82
C TYR A 28 4.28 26.30 -23.17
N ASP A 29 4.63 25.22 -23.88
CA ASP A 29 5.92 25.11 -24.58
C ASP A 29 5.88 25.82 -25.95
N GLU A 30 7.00 25.80 -26.64
CA GLU A 30 7.14 26.41 -27.98
C GLU A 30 6.26 25.75 -29.06
N ASN A 31 5.74 24.54 -28.80
CA ASN A 31 4.83 23.80 -29.66
C ASN A 31 3.35 24.01 -29.32
N GLY A 32 3.06 24.87 -28.32
CA GLY A 32 1.69 25.17 -27.88
C GLY A 32 1.09 24.10 -26.97
N LYS A 33 1.89 23.18 -26.46
CA LYS A 33 1.44 22.17 -25.48
C LYS A 33 1.53 22.74 -24.08
N GLY A 34 0.46 22.59 -23.28
CA GLY A 34 0.43 23.01 -21.88
C GLY A 34 1.48 22.28 -21.06
N ILE A 35 2.26 23.04 -20.27
CA ILE A 35 3.31 22.47 -19.40
C ILE A 35 2.71 22.25 -18.01
N TYR A 36 2.70 20.98 -17.61
CA TYR A 36 2.30 20.54 -16.28
C TYR A 36 3.36 20.86 -15.25
N ASN A 37 2.95 21.19 -14.01
CA ASN A 37 3.82 21.35 -12.85
C ASN A 37 4.88 22.49 -12.99
N VAL A 38 4.55 23.55 -13.72
CA VAL A 38 5.41 24.75 -13.74
C VAL A 38 5.32 25.43 -12.38
N LYS A 39 6.45 25.61 -11.72
CA LYS A 39 6.54 26.34 -10.44
C LYS A 39 6.31 27.84 -10.68
N ILE A 40 5.35 28.39 -9.97
CA ILE A 40 4.92 29.78 -10.05
C ILE A 40 5.23 30.47 -8.72
N ILE A 41 6.00 31.54 -8.77
CA ILE A 41 6.29 32.38 -7.60
C ILE A 41 5.74 33.79 -7.89
N LEU A 42 4.90 34.29 -6.99
CA LEU A 42 4.35 35.65 -7.03
C LEU A 42 5.06 36.51 -6.00
N GLN A 43 5.46 37.74 -6.39
CA GLN A 43 6.13 38.64 -5.48
C GLN A 43 5.27 38.99 -4.26
N SER A 44 3.96 39.16 -4.42
CA SER A 44 3.02 39.46 -3.33
C SER A 44 2.80 38.30 -2.35
N LYS A 45 3.18 37.07 -2.75
CA LYS A 45 3.06 35.84 -1.93
C LYS A 45 4.42 35.39 -1.36
N GLY A 46 5.47 36.13 -1.57
CA GLY A 46 6.82 35.82 -1.08
C GLY A 46 7.39 34.55 -1.69
N THR A 47 7.84 33.63 -0.86
CA THR A 47 8.47 32.35 -1.29
C THR A 47 7.49 31.20 -1.47
N ILE A 48 6.17 31.42 -1.30
CA ILE A 48 5.15 30.37 -1.44
C ILE A 48 4.98 30.03 -2.92
N PRO A 49 5.31 28.80 -3.36
CA PRO A 49 5.16 28.39 -4.74
C PRO A 49 3.73 27.94 -5.03
N PHE A 50 3.30 28.19 -6.27
CA PHE A 50 2.10 27.62 -6.87
C PHE A 50 2.52 26.81 -8.09
N TYR A 51 1.63 25.99 -8.64
CA TYR A 51 1.96 25.12 -9.77
C TYR A 51 0.84 25.07 -10.80
N THR A 52 1.20 24.86 -12.08
CA THR A 52 0.21 24.66 -13.15
C THR A 52 -0.41 23.26 -13.09
N GLY A 53 -1.70 23.18 -13.42
CA GLY A 53 -2.41 21.90 -13.61
C GLY A 53 -2.00 21.16 -14.90
N ALA A 54 -2.64 20.02 -15.17
CA ALA A 54 -2.31 19.12 -16.31
C ALA A 54 -2.38 19.81 -17.68
N SER A 55 -3.23 20.81 -17.85
CA SER A 55 -3.35 21.61 -19.08
C SER A 55 -2.41 22.82 -19.13
N GLY A 56 -1.51 22.98 -18.16
CA GLY A 56 -0.71 24.18 -18.01
C GLY A 56 -1.43 25.37 -17.36
N ALA A 57 -2.73 25.22 -16.99
CA ALA A 57 -3.54 26.30 -16.44
C ALA A 57 -3.27 26.51 -14.95
N PHE A 58 -3.47 27.76 -14.49
CA PHE A 58 -3.42 28.13 -13.08
C PHE A 58 -4.41 29.25 -12.74
N GLY A 59 -4.78 29.34 -11.43
CA GLY A 59 -5.59 30.42 -10.89
C GLY A 59 -5.22 30.68 -9.43
N ILE A 60 -4.76 31.91 -9.12
CA ILE A 60 -4.20 32.24 -7.81
C ILE A 60 -4.91 33.46 -7.24
N PRO A 61 -5.51 33.36 -6.03
CA PRO A 61 -6.12 34.51 -5.36
C PRO A 61 -5.05 35.45 -4.80
N VAL A 62 -5.18 36.76 -5.10
CA VAL A 62 -4.27 37.80 -4.65
C VAL A 62 -5.04 39.02 -4.16
N SER A 63 -4.36 39.88 -3.39
CA SER A 63 -4.90 41.16 -2.93
C SER A 63 -4.49 42.33 -3.82
N VAL A 64 -3.72 42.10 -4.89
CA VAL A 64 -3.18 43.11 -5.80
C VAL A 64 -3.70 42.92 -7.22
N THR A 65 -3.85 44.00 -7.98
CA THR A 65 -4.33 43.97 -9.37
C THR A 65 -3.23 43.62 -10.38
N THR A 66 -1.97 43.77 -9.99
CA THR A 66 -0.80 43.45 -10.82
C THR A 66 0.29 42.89 -9.92
N ASP A 67 0.96 41.82 -10.37
CA ASP A 67 2.04 41.19 -9.62
C ASP A 67 3.20 40.78 -10.55
N SER A 68 4.36 40.55 -9.98
CA SER A 68 5.49 39.94 -10.68
C SER A 68 5.41 38.44 -10.54
N ILE A 69 5.31 37.73 -11.67
CA ILE A 69 5.25 36.27 -11.74
C ILE A 69 6.59 35.73 -12.23
N THR A 70 7.10 34.70 -11.55
CA THR A 70 8.26 33.93 -11.97
C THR A 70 7.79 32.50 -12.27
N LEU A 71 8.05 32.02 -13.48
CA LEU A 71 7.71 30.68 -13.97
C LEU A 71 8.98 29.86 -14.14
N GLN A 72 9.02 28.67 -13.54
CA GLN A 72 10.18 27.78 -13.59
C GLN A 72 9.71 26.34 -13.82
N ALA A 73 10.30 25.67 -14.80
CA ALA A 73 10.05 24.25 -15.07
C ALA A 73 11.36 23.57 -15.52
N ASP A 74 11.50 22.29 -15.20
CA ASP A 74 12.69 21.51 -15.58
C ASP A 74 12.79 21.38 -17.09
N GLY A 75 13.96 21.68 -17.65
CA GLY A 75 14.21 21.68 -19.09
C GLY A 75 13.77 22.93 -19.84
N TYR A 76 13.32 23.98 -19.13
CA TYR A 76 12.90 25.25 -19.70
C TYR A 76 13.66 26.43 -19.07
N GLU A 77 13.79 27.51 -19.84
CA GLU A 77 14.32 28.77 -19.34
C GLU A 77 13.33 29.41 -18.36
N MET A 78 13.84 29.94 -17.25
CA MET A 78 13.03 30.66 -16.28
C MET A 78 12.48 31.96 -16.89
N LEU A 79 11.16 32.16 -16.80
CA LEU A 79 10.50 33.38 -17.26
C LEU A 79 10.06 34.22 -16.04
N LYS A 80 10.47 35.48 -16.04
CA LYS A 80 9.98 36.49 -15.07
C LYS A 80 9.28 37.61 -15.82
N THR A 81 8.03 37.90 -15.46
CA THR A 81 7.21 38.92 -16.12
C THR A 81 6.14 39.49 -15.17
N LEU A 82 5.32 40.39 -15.67
CA LEU A 82 4.16 40.91 -14.93
C LEU A 82 2.88 40.18 -15.33
N ILE A 83 2.01 39.93 -14.36
CA ILE A 83 0.67 39.38 -14.55
C ILE A 83 -0.37 40.34 -13.97
N LYS A 84 -1.51 40.51 -14.67
CA LYS A 84 -2.60 41.41 -14.27
C LYS A 84 -3.86 40.62 -13.94
N ALA A 85 -4.54 40.99 -12.87
CA ALA A 85 -5.85 40.48 -12.54
C ALA A 85 -6.91 40.92 -13.57
N GLY A 86 -7.97 40.15 -13.71
CA GLY A 86 -9.10 40.47 -14.58
C GLY A 86 -8.92 40.03 -16.03
N SER A 87 -7.73 39.59 -16.47
CA SER A 87 -7.48 39.03 -17.80
C SER A 87 -6.84 37.64 -17.69
N TYR A 88 -7.22 36.74 -18.59
CA TYR A 88 -6.55 35.46 -18.75
C TYR A 88 -5.31 35.63 -19.60
N GLN A 89 -4.15 35.16 -19.12
CA GLN A 89 -2.87 35.38 -19.78
C GLN A 89 -2.16 34.06 -20.12
N SER A 90 -1.50 34.04 -21.27
CA SER A 90 -0.75 32.88 -21.76
C SER A 90 0.74 33.19 -21.72
N PHE A 91 1.52 32.25 -21.24
CA PHE A 91 2.98 32.34 -21.15
C PHE A 91 3.59 31.18 -21.92
N THR A 92 4.65 31.45 -22.70
CA THR A 92 5.41 30.42 -23.40
C THR A 92 6.80 30.33 -22.79
N LEU A 93 7.20 29.13 -22.31
CA LEU A 93 8.55 28.85 -21.87
C LEU A 93 9.38 28.29 -23.02
N LYS A 94 10.61 28.78 -23.15
CA LYS A 94 11.59 28.28 -24.12
C LYS A 94 12.36 27.11 -23.56
N SER A 95 12.62 26.11 -24.37
CA SER A 95 13.46 24.98 -24.00
C SER A 95 14.90 25.44 -23.73
N SER A 96 15.45 25.05 -22.59
CA SER A 96 16.82 25.40 -22.18
C SER A 96 17.85 24.51 -22.85
N GLY A 97 17.94 24.35 -24.12
CA GLY A 97 18.94 23.67 -24.97
C GLY A 97 20.09 22.84 -24.34
N GLY A 98 19.99 22.48 -23.09
CA GLY A 98 20.91 21.57 -22.39
C GLY A 98 20.66 20.11 -22.78
N PRO A 99 21.66 19.19 -22.67
CA PRO A 99 21.45 17.79 -22.97
C PRO A 99 20.30 17.28 -22.12
N SER A 100 19.20 16.90 -22.77
CA SER A 100 18.09 16.25 -22.09
C SER A 100 18.69 15.03 -21.38
N VAL A 101 18.54 14.98 -20.08
CA VAL A 101 18.72 13.75 -19.32
C VAL A 101 17.69 12.80 -19.94
N VAL A 102 18.17 11.95 -20.84
CA VAL A 102 17.37 10.89 -21.46
C VAL A 102 17.02 9.94 -20.31
N THR A 103 15.94 10.23 -19.65
CA THR A 103 15.27 9.29 -18.77
C THR A 103 14.91 8.10 -19.67
N LYS A 104 15.52 6.96 -19.40
CA LYS A 104 15.31 5.72 -20.14
C LYS A 104 13.86 5.25 -20.03
N HIS A 105 12.95 5.87 -20.75
CA HIS A 105 11.58 5.42 -20.95
C HIS A 105 11.44 4.76 -22.33
N ARG A 106 12.05 3.59 -22.49
CA ARG A 106 11.96 2.88 -23.78
C ARG A 106 11.27 1.52 -23.73
N LEU A 107 10.66 1.16 -22.60
CA LEU A 107 9.88 -0.10 -22.46
C LEU A 107 8.36 0.12 -22.35
N SER A 108 7.87 1.35 -22.28
CA SER A 108 6.43 1.63 -22.10
C SER A 108 5.58 1.52 -23.38
N SER A 109 6.18 1.53 -24.57
CA SER A 109 5.40 1.63 -25.81
C SER A 109 4.83 0.31 -26.36
N LEU A 110 5.33 -0.85 -25.90
CA LEU A 110 4.79 -2.16 -26.32
C LEU A 110 3.71 -2.70 -25.41
N ILE A 111 3.65 -2.22 -24.15
CA ILE A 111 2.66 -2.63 -23.15
C ILE A 111 1.38 -1.81 -23.27
N GLN A 112 1.45 -0.61 -23.84
CA GLN A 112 0.32 0.31 -23.93
C GLN A 112 -0.84 -0.18 -24.81
N LYS A 113 -0.56 -0.96 -25.86
CA LYS A 113 -1.60 -1.50 -26.75
C LYS A 113 -2.46 -2.62 -26.13
N ASN A 114 -1.94 -3.36 -25.16
CA ASN A 114 -2.72 -4.38 -24.43
C ASN A 114 -3.39 -3.82 -23.16
N LYS A 115 -3.05 -2.60 -22.72
CA LYS A 115 -3.69 -1.94 -21.57
C LYS A 115 -5.10 -1.44 -21.89
N ASP A 116 -5.31 -0.94 -23.11
CA ASP A 116 -6.56 -0.25 -23.47
C ASP A 116 -7.78 -1.19 -23.50
N ASP A 117 -7.58 -2.47 -23.85
CA ASP A 117 -8.67 -3.45 -23.91
C ASP A 117 -9.04 -4.07 -22.53
N ILE A 118 -8.11 -4.10 -21.58
CA ILE A 118 -8.34 -4.64 -20.24
C ILE A 118 -8.79 -3.54 -19.27
N SER A 119 -8.22 -2.33 -19.38
CA SER A 119 -8.58 -1.20 -18.55
C SER A 119 -10.02 -0.72 -18.78
N ALA A 120 -10.51 -0.75 -20.02
CA ALA A 120 -11.86 -0.33 -20.36
C ALA A 120 -12.98 -1.11 -19.63
N ALA A 121 -12.70 -2.36 -19.21
CA ALA A 121 -13.66 -3.17 -18.46
C ALA A 121 -13.71 -2.83 -16.95
N TYR A 122 -12.69 -2.13 -16.42
CA TYR A 122 -12.54 -1.78 -15.00
C TYR A 122 -12.58 -0.27 -14.72
N ASP A 123 -12.64 0.56 -15.77
CA ASP A 123 -12.44 2.02 -15.74
C ASP A 123 -13.62 2.82 -15.14
N ASN A 124 -14.68 2.15 -14.68
CA ASN A 124 -15.89 2.83 -14.16
C ASN A 124 -15.86 3.07 -12.64
N SER A 125 -14.82 2.63 -11.90
CA SER A 125 -14.84 2.72 -10.45
C SER A 125 -14.10 3.94 -9.89
N GLY A 126 -13.25 4.60 -10.67
CA GLY A 126 -12.37 5.68 -10.18
C GLY A 126 -11.26 5.19 -9.23
N GLU A 127 -11.15 3.88 -8.99
CA GLU A 127 -10.14 3.28 -8.12
C GLU A 127 -8.81 3.07 -8.86
N THR A 128 -7.69 3.22 -8.15
CA THR A 128 -6.36 3.06 -8.73
C THR A 128 -5.55 1.99 -8.01
N TYR A 129 -4.91 1.11 -8.78
CA TYR A 129 -4.01 0.07 -8.32
C TYR A 129 -2.67 0.17 -9.05
N THR A 130 -1.60 -0.18 -8.37
CA THR A 130 -0.28 -0.28 -9.01
C THR A 130 -0.30 -1.42 -10.03
N THR A 131 0.07 -1.15 -11.27
CA THR A 131 0.17 -2.19 -12.30
C THR A 131 1.16 -3.26 -11.87
N LEU A 132 0.71 -4.51 -11.85
CA LEU A 132 1.50 -5.66 -11.41
C LEU A 132 2.09 -6.42 -12.62
N ILE A 133 3.42 -6.51 -12.66
CA ILE A 133 4.15 -7.33 -13.64
C ILE A 133 4.59 -8.60 -12.91
N GLU A 134 3.99 -9.75 -13.28
CA GLU A 134 4.31 -11.04 -12.67
C GLU A 134 5.75 -11.46 -12.98
N ASN A 135 6.38 -12.13 -12.01
CA ASN A 135 7.72 -12.65 -12.17
C ASN A 135 7.72 -13.84 -13.16
N ASP A 136 8.58 -13.77 -14.18
CA ASP A 136 8.85 -14.88 -15.08
C ASP A 136 9.87 -15.86 -14.46
N PHE A 137 9.99 -17.04 -15.08
CA PHE A 137 11.04 -17.98 -14.72
C PHE A 137 12.43 -17.42 -15.05
N THR A 138 13.33 -17.59 -14.12
CA THR A 138 14.76 -17.21 -14.22
C THR A 138 15.62 -18.46 -14.12
N THR A 139 16.57 -18.64 -15.04
CA THR A 139 17.45 -19.81 -15.06
C THR A 139 18.50 -19.72 -13.93
N ALA A 140 18.61 -20.79 -13.15
CA ALA A 140 19.46 -20.82 -11.96
C ALA A 140 20.97 -20.90 -12.27
N ASP A 141 21.35 -21.43 -13.43
CA ASP A 141 22.75 -21.48 -13.86
C ASP A 141 23.35 -20.10 -14.15
N LYS A 142 22.54 -19.18 -14.72
CA LYS A 142 22.95 -17.82 -15.04
C LYS A 142 22.71 -16.84 -13.90
N PHE A 143 21.61 -17.03 -13.18
CA PHE A 143 21.16 -16.16 -12.09
C PHE A 143 20.79 -17.00 -10.88
N PRO A 144 21.77 -17.56 -10.16
CA PRO A 144 21.51 -18.42 -9.01
C PRO A 144 20.92 -17.66 -7.82
N GLU A 145 21.09 -16.35 -7.77
CA GLU A 145 20.71 -15.51 -6.64
C GLU A 145 19.48 -14.65 -6.95
N THR A 146 18.64 -14.51 -5.96
CA THR A 146 17.47 -13.63 -5.94
C THR A 146 17.20 -13.18 -4.51
N GLY A 147 16.19 -12.34 -4.29
CA GLY A 147 15.82 -11.91 -2.95
C GLY A 147 14.44 -11.29 -2.89
N PHE A 148 13.93 -11.11 -1.68
CA PHE A 148 12.68 -10.41 -1.42
C PHE A 148 12.71 -9.73 -0.05
N ALA A 149 12.02 -8.61 0.08
CA ALA A 149 11.83 -7.92 1.34
C ALA A 149 10.62 -8.49 2.09
N LEU A 150 10.66 -8.46 3.42
CA LEU A 150 9.56 -8.92 4.28
C LEU A 150 8.58 -7.78 4.62
N ASN A 151 8.52 -6.75 3.78
CA ASN A 151 7.51 -5.69 3.89
C ASN A 151 6.26 -6.11 3.10
N ILE A 152 5.41 -6.90 3.73
CA ILE A 152 4.20 -7.46 3.09
C ILE A 152 2.98 -6.82 3.72
N ASN A 153 2.27 -6.04 2.92
CA ASN A 153 0.96 -5.50 3.27
C ASN A 153 -0.10 -6.62 3.28
N ARG A 154 -1.31 -6.32 3.73
CA ARG A 154 -2.43 -7.27 3.83
C ARG A 154 -3.74 -6.74 3.26
N ALA A 155 -3.67 -5.65 2.51
CA ALA A 155 -4.85 -4.97 1.96
C ALA A 155 -5.51 -5.74 0.82
N SER A 156 -4.74 -6.54 0.06
CA SER A 156 -5.25 -7.20 -1.15
C SER A 156 -6.41 -8.15 -0.87
N TYR A 157 -6.32 -8.99 0.17
CA TYR A 157 -7.38 -9.98 0.45
C TYR A 157 -8.70 -9.32 0.86
N SER A 158 -8.68 -8.36 1.79
CA SER A 158 -9.89 -7.64 2.21
C SER A 158 -10.51 -6.85 1.05
N ASN A 159 -9.68 -6.31 0.17
CA ASN A 159 -10.14 -5.63 -1.03
C ASN A 159 -10.77 -6.60 -2.05
N ILE A 160 -10.15 -7.76 -2.31
CA ILE A 160 -10.72 -8.84 -3.13
C ILE A 160 -12.06 -9.29 -2.57
N ARG A 161 -12.15 -9.50 -1.25
CA ARG A 161 -13.37 -9.87 -0.53
C ARG A 161 -14.48 -8.86 -0.76
N ARG A 162 -14.17 -7.58 -0.65
CA ARG A 162 -15.11 -6.49 -0.93
C ARG A 162 -15.69 -6.59 -2.35
N PHE A 163 -14.84 -6.67 -3.38
CA PHE A 163 -15.27 -6.77 -4.78
C PHE A 163 -16.21 -7.96 -4.99
N ILE A 164 -15.82 -9.14 -4.51
CA ILE A 164 -16.62 -10.36 -4.68
C ILE A 164 -17.95 -10.24 -3.93
N ASN A 165 -17.96 -9.67 -2.72
CA ASN A 165 -19.19 -9.51 -1.94
C ASN A 165 -20.18 -8.53 -2.58
N MET A 166 -19.68 -7.60 -3.39
CA MET A 166 -20.48 -6.67 -4.17
C MET A 166 -20.87 -7.18 -5.57
N ASP A 167 -20.59 -8.45 -5.87
CA ASP A 167 -20.78 -9.04 -7.21
C ASP A 167 -20.00 -8.31 -8.33
N MET A 168 -18.90 -7.65 -7.98
CA MET A 168 -18.00 -6.95 -8.89
C MET A 168 -16.77 -7.80 -9.22
N LYS A 169 -16.34 -7.77 -10.48
CA LYS A 169 -15.08 -8.43 -10.86
C LYS A 169 -13.89 -7.72 -10.23
N VAL A 170 -12.97 -8.53 -9.73
CA VAL A 170 -11.73 -8.03 -9.11
C VAL A 170 -10.78 -7.55 -10.20
N PRO A 171 -10.27 -6.31 -10.14
CA PRO A 171 -9.20 -5.87 -11.03
C PRO A 171 -7.95 -6.74 -10.86
N PRO A 172 -7.31 -7.25 -11.93
CA PRO A 172 -6.11 -8.08 -11.81
C PRO A 172 -4.99 -7.42 -11.01
N ASP A 173 -4.82 -6.12 -11.13
CA ASP A 173 -3.81 -5.33 -10.40
C ASP A 173 -4.12 -5.17 -8.90
N ALA A 174 -5.34 -5.47 -8.44
CA ALA A 174 -5.68 -5.53 -7.02
C ALA A 174 -5.27 -6.87 -6.36
N VAL A 175 -4.82 -7.85 -7.15
CA VAL A 175 -4.54 -9.21 -6.68
C VAL A 175 -3.04 -9.38 -6.40
N ARG A 176 -2.64 -9.22 -5.16
CA ARG A 176 -1.27 -9.44 -4.67
C ARG A 176 -1.23 -10.77 -3.92
N ILE A 177 -0.70 -11.81 -4.55
CA ILE A 177 -0.74 -13.19 -4.02
C ILE A 177 0.06 -13.30 -2.72
N GLU A 178 1.19 -12.62 -2.61
CA GLU A 178 2.00 -12.56 -1.40
C GLU A 178 1.23 -11.96 -0.21
N GLU A 179 0.40 -10.95 -0.46
CA GLU A 179 -0.44 -10.36 0.59
C GLU A 179 -1.56 -11.32 1.00
N MET A 180 -2.15 -12.05 0.05
CA MET A 180 -3.17 -13.06 0.34
C MET A 180 -2.59 -14.19 1.20
N LEU A 181 -1.38 -14.68 0.88
CA LEU A 181 -0.69 -15.71 1.68
C LEU A 181 -0.39 -15.24 3.10
N ASN A 182 -0.06 -13.97 3.27
CA ASN A 182 0.30 -13.38 4.55
C ASN A 182 -0.88 -12.73 5.30
N TYR A 183 -2.07 -12.79 4.73
CA TYR A 183 -3.32 -12.41 5.40
C TYR A 183 -3.77 -13.46 6.41
N PHE A 184 -3.56 -14.74 6.13
CA PHE A 184 -3.90 -15.87 6.99
C PHE A 184 -2.72 -16.23 7.90
N ASP A 185 -3.01 -16.77 9.09
CA ASP A 185 -1.96 -17.31 9.96
C ASP A 185 -1.62 -18.75 9.52
N LEU A 186 -0.77 -18.86 8.51
CA LEU A 186 -0.32 -20.12 7.94
C LEU A 186 0.95 -20.66 8.60
N SER A 187 1.34 -20.06 9.74
CA SER A 187 2.53 -20.48 10.47
C SER A 187 2.31 -21.77 11.25
N ASP A 188 3.42 -22.45 11.52
CA ASP A 188 3.40 -23.56 12.48
C ASP A 188 2.96 -23.07 13.87
N SER A 189 2.24 -23.94 14.59
CA SER A 189 1.76 -23.66 15.96
C SER A 189 2.89 -23.47 16.99
N VAL A 190 4.13 -23.75 16.58
CA VAL A 190 5.30 -23.60 17.43
C VAL A 190 5.54 -22.12 17.73
N LYS A 191 5.47 -21.74 19.00
CA LYS A 191 5.86 -20.39 19.45
C LYS A 191 7.37 -20.23 19.33
N ASN A 192 7.82 -19.16 18.69
CA ASN A 192 9.24 -18.84 18.65
C ASN A 192 9.64 -18.07 19.91
N ASN A 193 10.04 -18.77 20.94
CA ASN A 193 10.54 -18.18 22.19
C ASN A 193 12.06 -17.93 22.18
N THR A 194 12.70 -18.05 21.00
CA THR A 194 14.14 -17.74 20.84
C THR A 194 14.33 -16.26 20.48
N SER A 195 15.56 -15.76 20.61
CA SER A 195 15.95 -14.42 20.16
C SER A 195 16.21 -14.32 18.67
N HIS A 196 16.08 -15.43 17.92
CA HIS A 196 16.38 -15.52 16.50
C HIS A 196 15.14 -15.87 15.69
N PHE A 197 15.17 -15.61 14.39
CA PHE A 197 14.14 -16.07 13.47
C PHE A 197 14.18 -17.60 13.32
N ILE A 198 13.02 -18.21 13.14
CA ILE A 198 12.89 -19.61 12.73
C ILE A 198 12.49 -19.65 11.26
N CYS A 199 13.11 -20.52 10.48
CA CYS A 199 12.77 -20.76 9.08
C CYS A 199 12.42 -22.24 8.88
N ASN A 200 11.24 -22.50 8.37
CA ASN A 200 10.79 -23.83 7.95
C ASN A 200 10.56 -23.82 6.44
N THR A 201 11.04 -24.86 5.76
CA THR A 201 10.86 -25.04 4.31
C THR A 201 10.17 -26.35 4.00
N GLN A 202 9.34 -26.36 2.96
CA GLN A 202 8.65 -27.56 2.47
C GLN A 202 8.57 -27.55 0.95
N LEU A 203 8.89 -28.69 0.33
CA LEU A 203 8.78 -28.89 -1.10
C LEU A 203 7.60 -29.80 -1.45
N THR A 204 6.80 -29.37 -2.45
CA THR A 204 5.67 -30.17 -2.97
C THR A 204 5.49 -29.96 -4.48
N GLN A 205 4.60 -30.70 -5.11
CA GLN A 205 4.26 -30.50 -6.53
C GLN A 205 3.32 -29.33 -6.74
N THR A 206 3.38 -28.67 -7.92
CA THR A 206 2.39 -27.67 -8.33
C THR A 206 1.14 -28.34 -8.89
N PRO A 207 -0.08 -27.86 -8.54
CA PRO A 207 -1.33 -28.38 -9.13
C PRO A 207 -1.50 -28.06 -10.62
N TRP A 208 -0.90 -26.96 -11.11
CA TRP A 208 -1.05 -26.48 -12.48
C TRP A 208 0.03 -26.97 -13.46
N ASN A 209 1.16 -27.46 -12.94
CA ASN A 209 2.22 -28.08 -13.73
C ASN A 209 2.91 -29.17 -12.91
N GLN A 210 2.58 -30.42 -13.16
CA GLN A 210 3.08 -31.56 -12.39
C GLN A 210 4.61 -31.74 -12.46
N SER A 211 5.26 -31.17 -13.48
CA SER A 211 6.72 -31.20 -13.60
C SER A 211 7.41 -30.20 -12.66
N ASN A 212 6.69 -29.18 -12.21
CA ASN A 212 7.22 -28.14 -11.34
C ASN A 212 6.94 -28.44 -9.86
N ARG A 213 7.63 -27.73 -9.00
CA ARG A 213 7.51 -27.85 -7.55
C ARG A 213 7.25 -26.48 -6.91
N LEU A 214 6.58 -26.49 -5.76
CA LEU A 214 6.47 -25.34 -4.86
C LEU A 214 7.44 -25.52 -3.72
N LEU A 215 8.31 -24.53 -3.51
CA LEU A 215 9.12 -24.38 -2.32
C LEU A 215 8.49 -23.33 -1.43
N PHE A 216 7.90 -23.76 -0.33
CA PHE A 216 7.39 -22.91 0.73
C PHE A 216 8.53 -22.52 1.67
N ILE A 217 8.60 -21.25 2.00
CA ILE A 217 9.53 -20.66 2.98
C ILE A 217 8.67 -19.97 4.03
N ASN A 218 8.67 -20.50 5.24
CA ASN A 218 7.94 -19.93 6.37
C ASN A 218 8.95 -19.39 7.39
N LEU A 219 8.98 -18.06 7.56
CA LEU A 219 9.84 -17.36 8.49
C LEU A 219 9.00 -16.88 9.68
N LYS A 220 9.47 -17.10 10.90
CA LYS A 220 8.79 -16.67 12.12
C LYS A 220 9.70 -15.82 12.99
N ALA A 221 9.29 -14.60 13.22
CA ALA A 221 10.00 -13.67 14.09
C ALA A 221 9.99 -14.13 15.57
N PRO A 222 10.99 -13.70 16.37
CA PRO A 222 11.00 -13.95 17.80
C PRO A 222 9.80 -13.31 18.50
N LEU A 223 9.40 -13.91 19.64
CA LEU A 223 8.39 -13.35 20.53
C LEU A 223 9.08 -12.48 21.60
N MET A 224 8.68 -11.22 21.67
CA MET A 224 9.02 -10.33 22.79
C MET A 224 7.98 -10.45 23.90
N ASN A 225 8.42 -10.23 25.14
CA ASN A 225 7.49 -10.06 26.23
C ASN A 225 6.73 -8.74 26.06
N VAL A 226 5.39 -8.81 25.95
CA VAL A 226 4.52 -7.64 25.75
C VAL A 226 4.61 -6.65 26.90
N ASP A 227 4.87 -7.13 28.13
CA ASP A 227 4.99 -6.27 29.32
C ASP A 227 6.25 -5.38 29.29
N SER A 228 7.28 -5.79 28.53
CA SER A 228 8.51 -5.02 28.35
C SER A 228 8.48 -4.13 27.11
N THR A 229 7.37 -4.09 26.34
CA THR A 229 7.29 -3.26 25.14
C THR A 229 7.24 -1.77 25.50
N PRO A 230 7.92 -0.91 24.71
CA PRO A 230 7.92 0.52 24.94
C PRO A 230 6.50 1.12 24.87
N PRO A 231 6.25 2.29 25.46
CA PRO A 231 4.99 2.99 25.29
C PRO A 231 4.75 3.36 23.82
N ALA A 232 3.48 3.52 23.44
CA ALA A 232 3.09 3.97 22.11
C ALA A 232 2.65 5.44 22.15
N ASN A 233 3.20 6.26 21.24
CA ASN A 233 2.76 7.62 20.97
C ASN A 233 2.05 7.63 19.62
N LEU A 234 0.73 7.71 19.63
CA LEU A 234 -0.10 7.57 18.45
C LEU A 234 -0.73 8.91 18.06
N VAL A 235 -0.59 9.28 16.79
CA VAL A 235 -1.35 10.38 16.20
C VAL A 235 -2.34 9.78 15.21
N PHE A 236 -3.64 9.82 15.53
CA PHE A 236 -4.70 9.46 14.60
C PHE A 236 -4.91 10.63 13.65
N LEU A 237 -4.61 10.45 12.37
CA LEU A 237 -4.88 11.39 11.31
C LEU A 237 -6.13 10.91 10.57
N ILE A 238 -7.25 11.55 10.82
CA ILE A 238 -8.57 11.06 10.39
C ILE A 238 -9.14 11.99 9.33
N ASP A 239 -9.47 11.39 8.20
CA ASP A 239 -10.28 12.01 7.16
C ASP A 239 -11.72 12.19 7.66
N VAL A 240 -12.18 13.43 7.71
CA VAL A 240 -13.57 13.76 7.99
C VAL A 240 -14.18 14.58 6.84
N SER A 241 -13.65 14.45 5.60
CA SER A 241 -14.23 15.10 4.42
C SER A 241 -15.65 14.62 4.13
N GLY A 242 -16.37 15.35 3.28
CA GLY A 242 -17.75 15.02 2.96
C GLY A 242 -17.94 13.64 2.37
N SER A 243 -16.94 13.11 1.65
CA SER A 243 -16.98 11.74 1.13
C SER A 243 -17.01 10.67 2.23
N MET A 244 -16.53 10.99 3.43
CA MET A 244 -16.46 10.05 4.56
C MET A 244 -17.80 9.78 5.26
N ASP A 245 -18.90 10.38 4.83
CA ASP A 245 -20.25 10.24 5.44
C ASP A 245 -20.97 8.91 5.14
N GLU A 246 -20.27 7.94 4.59
CA GLU A 246 -20.84 6.62 4.29
C GLU A 246 -20.59 5.62 5.43
N PRO A 247 -21.50 4.63 5.67
CA PRO A 247 -21.41 3.68 6.77
C PRO A 247 -20.09 2.88 6.81
N ASN A 248 -19.51 2.61 5.65
CA ASN A 248 -18.24 1.87 5.50
C ASN A 248 -17.00 2.79 5.47
N ARG A 249 -17.12 4.03 5.94
CA ARG A 249 -16.04 5.03 6.00
C ARG A 249 -15.89 5.58 7.42
N LEU A 250 -16.26 6.83 7.70
CA LEU A 250 -16.06 7.44 9.02
C LEU A 250 -16.74 6.66 10.16
N PRO A 251 -17.98 6.15 10.05
CA PRO A 251 -18.57 5.32 11.09
C PRO A 251 -17.74 4.07 11.40
N LEU A 252 -17.25 3.35 10.37
CA LEU A 252 -16.38 2.19 10.53
C LEU A 252 -15.06 2.57 11.22
N ILE A 253 -14.44 3.69 10.83
CA ILE A 253 -13.20 4.20 11.44
C ILE A 253 -13.41 4.57 12.90
N LYS A 254 -14.52 5.22 13.25
CA LYS A 254 -14.85 5.54 14.65
C LYS A 254 -14.92 4.28 15.51
N ASP A 255 -15.61 3.24 15.04
CA ASP A 255 -15.70 1.98 15.76
C ASP A 255 -14.35 1.26 15.85
N ALA A 256 -13.58 1.25 14.76
CA ALA A 256 -12.24 0.70 14.69
C ALA A 256 -11.28 1.35 15.72
N PHE A 257 -11.24 2.68 15.77
CA PHE A 257 -10.39 3.39 16.72
C PHE A 257 -10.88 3.25 18.17
N LYS A 258 -12.18 3.19 18.42
CA LYS A 258 -12.70 2.90 19.78
C LYS A 258 -12.26 1.51 20.27
N MET A 259 -12.22 0.50 19.38
CA MET A 259 -11.68 -0.82 19.72
C MET A 259 -10.18 -0.75 20.02
N LEU A 260 -9.39 -0.03 19.23
CA LEU A 260 -7.97 0.18 19.48
C LEU A 260 -7.75 0.85 20.86
N VAL A 261 -8.50 1.92 21.16
CA VAL A 261 -8.41 2.67 22.43
C VAL A 261 -8.68 1.77 23.64
N ASN A 262 -9.56 0.76 23.52
CA ASN A 262 -9.79 -0.20 24.61
C ASN A 262 -8.54 -0.98 25.01
N ASN A 263 -7.60 -1.19 24.07
CA ASN A 263 -6.38 -1.96 24.26
C ASN A 263 -5.16 -1.10 24.67
N LEU A 264 -5.31 0.22 24.75
CA LEU A 264 -4.22 1.11 25.16
C LEU A 264 -3.89 0.93 26.66
N ARG A 265 -2.61 1.04 26.96
CA ARG A 265 -2.08 1.05 28.33
C ARG A 265 -2.04 2.50 28.86
N ALA A 266 -1.96 2.65 30.19
CA ALA A 266 -1.87 3.97 30.82
C ALA A 266 -0.66 4.81 30.33
N GLN A 267 0.41 4.14 29.94
CA GLN A 267 1.65 4.76 29.44
C GLN A 267 1.59 5.14 27.95
N ASP A 268 0.61 4.64 27.20
CA ASP A 268 0.42 4.99 25.79
C ASP A 268 -0.25 6.37 25.70
N THR A 269 0.03 7.11 24.65
CA THR A 269 -0.52 8.46 24.42
C THR A 269 -1.18 8.51 23.04
N VAL A 270 -2.36 9.14 22.96
CA VAL A 270 -3.11 9.37 21.72
C VAL A 270 -3.35 10.86 21.51
N ALA A 271 -3.12 11.35 20.32
CA ALA A 271 -3.62 12.62 19.82
C ALA A 271 -4.42 12.40 18.54
N ILE A 272 -5.35 13.30 18.22
CA ILE A 272 -6.17 13.22 17.02
C ILE A 272 -5.98 14.50 16.21
N VAL A 273 -5.63 14.34 14.94
CA VAL A 273 -5.63 15.37 13.90
C VAL A 273 -6.74 15.03 12.92
N ILE A 274 -7.56 16.00 12.57
CA ILE A 274 -8.60 15.85 11.56
C ILE A 274 -8.32 16.71 10.35
N TYR A 275 -8.86 16.28 9.22
CA TYR A 275 -8.93 17.09 8.02
C TYR A 275 -10.22 16.80 7.24
N GLY A 276 -10.86 17.89 6.80
CA GLY A 276 -12.16 17.89 6.15
C GLY A 276 -12.73 19.30 6.33
N GLY A 277 -12.55 20.19 5.34
CA GLY A 277 -12.88 21.62 5.47
C GLY A 277 -11.92 22.40 6.35
N ILE A 278 -11.53 21.87 7.49
CA ILE A 278 -10.48 22.41 8.39
C ILE A 278 -9.42 21.35 8.66
N VAL A 279 -8.19 21.79 8.92
CA VAL A 279 -7.10 20.94 9.41
C VAL A 279 -6.72 21.42 10.79
N GLY A 280 -6.68 20.49 11.75
CA GLY A 280 -6.28 20.87 13.11
C GLY A 280 -6.22 19.71 14.09
N THR A 281 -5.65 20.01 15.25
CA THR A 281 -5.62 19.08 16.39
C THR A 281 -7.01 19.04 17.03
N TRP A 282 -7.70 17.90 16.87
CA TRP A 282 -9.02 17.65 17.45
C TRP A 282 -8.95 17.22 18.92
N LEU A 283 -7.96 16.36 19.21
CA LEU A 283 -7.64 15.94 20.58
C LEU A 283 -6.15 16.16 20.82
N ALA A 284 -5.83 16.95 21.84
CA ALA A 284 -4.46 17.11 22.31
C ALA A 284 -3.90 15.79 22.85
N PRO A 285 -2.56 15.61 22.96
CA PRO A 285 -1.95 14.40 23.50
C PRO A 285 -2.57 14.00 24.83
N THR A 286 -3.20 12.82 24.86
CA THR A 286 -4.00 12.31 25.99
C THR A 286 -3.52 10.89 26.32
N SER A 287 -3.24 10.62 27.61
CA SER A 287 -2.84 9.28 28.07
C SER A 287 -3.95 8.25 27.83
N GLY A 288 -3.55 7.02 27.48
CA GLY A 288 -4.44 5.87 27.37
C GLY A 288 -5.20 5.51 28.65
N LEU A 289 -4.84 6.11 29.79
CA LEU A 289 -5.64 6.04 31.03
C LEU A 289 -7.03 6.69 30.85
N TYR A 290 -7.12 7.75 30.04
CA TYR A 290 -8.35 8.52 29.83
C TYR A 290 -9.13 8.03 28.61
N LYS A 291 -9.37 6.70 28.51
CA LYS A 291 -10.04 6.05 27.38
C LYS A 291 -11.38 6.68 27.01
N ASP A 292 -12.19 7.03 28.01
CA ASP A 292 -13.52 7.59 27.77
C ASP A 292 -13.45 8.99 27.15
N SER A 293 -12.48 9.81 27.53
CA SER A 293 -12.24 11.11 26.90
C SER A 293 -11.82 10.95 25.45
N ILE A 294 -10.93 10.00 25.14
CA ILE A 294 -10.49 9.70 23.77
C ILE A 294 -11.66 9.20 22.94
N LYS A 295 -12.45 8.24 23.46
CA LYS A 295 -13.62 7.70 22.75
C LYS A 295 -14.70 8.76 22.51
N THR A 296 -14.92 9.66 23.49
CA THR A 296 -15.85 10.78 23.34
C THR A 296 -15.40 11.74 22.24
N ALA A 297 -14.09 12.01 22.13
CA ALA A 297 -13.56 12.82 21.04
C ALA A 297 -13.76 12.15 19.68
N ILE A 298 -13.53 10.83 19.58
CA ILE A 298 -13.79 10.05 18.36
C ILE A 298 -15.28 10.07 18.00
N GLU A 299 -16.17 9.92 18.98
CA GLU A 299 -17.62 9.89 18.72
C GLU A 299 -18.16 11.20 18.16
N LYS A 300 -17.56 12.32 18.54
CA LYS A 300 -17.95 13.68 18.10
C LYS A 300 -17.43 14.03 16.68
N LEU A 301 -16.71 13.14 16.00
CA LEU A 301 -16.28 13.38 14.64
C LEU A 301 -17.48 13.34 13.70
N GLU A 302 -17.57 14.33 12.83
CA GLU A 302 -18.62 14.46 11.82
C GLU A 302 -18.00 14.68 10.45
N ALA A 303 -18.55 14.06 9.42
CA ALA A 303 -18.06 14.21 8.06
C ALA A 303 -18.53 15.53 7.45
N GLY A 304 -17.63 16.23 6.72
CA GLY A 304 -17.94 17.47 6.01
C GLY A 304 -16.71 18.19 5.47
N GLY A 305 -16.91 19.02 4.45
CA GLY A 305 -15.88 19.87 3.86
C GLY A 305 -14.97 19.18 2.83
N GLU A 306 -13.96 19.92 2.38
CA GLU A 306 -12.99 19.49 1.37
C GLU A 306 -11.76 18.81 2.01
N THR A 307 -10.94 18.16 1.20
CA THR A 307 -9.83 17.28 1.65
C THR A 307 -8.44 17.93 1.46
N PRO A 308 -7.93 18.78 2.38
CA PRO A 308 -6.59 19.39 2.31
C PRO A 308 -5.51 18.44 2.87
N GLY A 309 -5.18 17.38 2.15
CA GLY A 309 -4.33 16.28 2.64
C GLY A 309 -2.89 16.65 2.97
N GLU A 310 -2.23 17.55 2.21
CA GLU A 310 -0.86 17.98 2.49
C GLU A 310 -0.74 18.66 3.85
N ALA A 311 -1.62 19.64 4.11
CA ALA A 311 -1.62 20.36 5.38
C ALA A 311 -1.90 19.42 6.55
N ALA A 312 -2.72 18.40 6.32
CA ALA A 312 -3.07 17.37 7.29
C ALA A 312 -1.85 16.52 7.68
N ILE A 313 -1.11 16.00 6.71
CA ILE A 313 0.10 15.21 6.97
C ILE A 313 1.17 16.06 7.68
N LYS A 314 1.42 17.28 7.23
CA LYS A 314 2.37 18.20 7.90
C LYS A 314 1.96 18.47 9.35
N THR A 315 0.66 18.69 9.60
CA THR A 315 0.14 18.94 10.96
C THR A 315 0.30 17.69 11.84
N ALA A 316 0.03 16.51 11.30
CA ALA A 316 0.20 15.25 12.02
C ALA A 316 1.66 14.97 12.38
N TYR A 317 2.59 15.19 11.45
CA TYR A 317 4.03 15.03 11.72
C TYR A 317 4.51 16.07 12.73
N ALA A 318 4.14 17.36 12.60
CA ALA A 318 4.51 18.39 13.56
C ALA A 318 3.99 18.09 14.98
N LEU A 319 2.81 17.48 15.11
CA LEU A 319 2.29 17.02 16.40
C LEU A 319 3.04 15.79 16.90
N ALA A 320 3.32 14.82 16.05
CA ALA A 320 4.07 13.62 16.40
C ALA A 320 5.52 13.96 16.84
N GLU A 321 6.15 14.94 16.22
CA GLU A 321 7.48 15.44 16.63
C GLU A 321 7.46 16.07 18.02
N ARG A 322 6.40 16.82 18.38
CA ARG A 322 6.23 17.36 19.73
C ARG A 322 6.02 16.29 20.79
N MET A 323 5.44 15.15 20.38
CA MET A 323 5.21 13.97 21.23
C MET A 323 6.39 13.00 21.22
N LEU A 324 7.43 13.26 20.40
CA LEU A 324 8.49 12.30 20.14
C LEU A 324 9.20 11.87 21.42
N ASN A 325 9.17 10.57 21.67
CA ASN A 325 9.97 9.92 22.70
C ASN A 325 10.81 8.84 22.03
N LYS A 326 12.13 8.96 22.10
CA LYS A 326 13.07 8.01 21.48
C LYS A 326 12.93 6.58 22.02
N ASN A 327 12.36 6.44 23.21
CA ASN A 327 12.13 5.14 23.86
C ASN A 327 10.67 4.67 23.68
N ALA A 328 9.91 5.26 22.77
CA ALA A 328 8.53 4.92 22.49
C ALA A 328 8.33 4.57 21.02
N ASN A 329 7.27 3.84 20.72
CA ASN A 329 6.80 3.66 19.35
C ASN A 329 6.02 4.91 18.92
N ASN A 330 6.62 5.72 18.07
CA ASN A 330 6.03 6.95 17.56
C ASN A 330 5.40 6.69 16.20
N ARG A 331 4.07 6.83 16.11
CA ARG A 331 3.35 6.42 14.90
C ARG A 331 2.19 7.35 14.56
N ILE A 332 2.08 7.67 13.29
CA ILE A 332 0.88 8.27 12.71
C ILE A 332 0.05 7.14 12.09
N ILE A 333 -1.26 7.14 12.37
CA ILE A 333 -2.22 6.23 11.75
C ILE A 333 -3.19 7.08 10.94
N LEU A 334 -2.98 7.09 9.63
CA LEU A 334 -3.83 7.77 8.66
C LEU A 334 -5.03 6.88 8.32
N ALA A 335 -6.25 7.40 8.44
CA ALA A 335 -7.48 6.73 8.03
C ALA A 335 -8.22 7.60 7.00
N THR A 336 -8.44 7.08 5.78
CA THR A 336 -9.02 7.82 4.64
C THR A 336 -9.67 6.87 3.64
N ASP A 337 -10.59 7.39 2.82
CA ASP A 337 -11.13 6.68 1.65
C ASP A 337 -10.21 6.76 0.40
N GLY A 338 -9.02 7.33 0.58
CA GLY A 338 -8.01 7.44 -0.47
C GLY A 338 -8.17 8.67 -1.37
N ASP A 339 -9.28 9.39 -1.28
CA ASP A 339 -9.46 10.67 -1.98
C ASP A 339 -8.64 11.77 -1.30
N PHE A 340 -7.35 11.56 -1.28
CA PHE A 340 -6.38 12.51 -0.75
C PHE A 340 -6.14 13.59 -1.79
N ASN A 341 -7.17 14.43 -2.03
CA ASN A 341 -7.05 15.58 -2.92
C ASN A 341 -6.11 16.60 -2.31
N VAL A 342 -4.88 16.53 -2.74
CA VAL A 342 -3.75 17.26 -2.16
C VAL A 342 -3.63 18.64 -2.79
N GLY A 343 -4.72 19.31 -3.03
CA GLY A 343 -4.69 20.67 -3.54
C GLY A 343 -3.73 20.82 -4.75
N GLN A 344 -2.60 21.43 -4.54
CA GLN A 344 -1.58 21.67 -5.57
C GLN A 344 -0.36 20.73 -5.46
N THR A 345 -0.31 19.83 -4.48
CA THR A 345 0.84 18.94 -4.22
C THR A 345 0.76 17.67 -5.04
N THR A 346 1.85 17.29 -5.67
CA THR A 346 1.95 16.02 -6.40
C THR A 346 2.07 14.83 -5.44
N GLU A 347 1.76 13.63 -5.90
CA GLU A 347 1.99 12.39 -5.13
C GLU A 347 3.45 12.29 -4.66
N LYS A 348 4.39 12.68 -5.52
CA LYS A 348 5.82 12.68 -5.21
C LYS A 348 6.18 13.63 -4.07
N GLU A 349 5.63 14.85 -4.05
CA GLU A 349 5.90 15.80 -2.96
C GLU A 349 5.36 15.29 -1.63
N LEU A 350 4.22 14.61 -1.64
CA LEU A 350 3.67 13.98 -0.45
C LEU A 350 4.57 12.83 0.03
N GLU A 351 5.07 12.01 -0.89
CA GLU A 351 6.07 10.97 -0.58
C GLU A 351 7.36 11.58 -0.02
N ASP A 352 7.83 12.70 -0.58
CA ASP A 352 9.04 13.40 -0.12
C ASP A 352 8.87 13.96 1.30
N ILE A 353 7.68 14.47 1.64
CA ILE A 353 7.36 14.91 3.01
C ILE A 353 7.45 13.71 3.98
N VAL A 354 6.82 12.59 3.63
CA VAL A 354 6.83 11.38 4.46
C VAL A 354 8.26 10.85 4.61
N LEU A 355 9.02 10.81 3.52
CA LEU A 355 10.41 10.35 3.52
C LEU A 355 11.33 11.22 4.38
N ALA A 356 11.14 12.56 4.35
CA ALA A 356 11.91 13.47 5.18
C ALA A 356 11.73 13.22 6.69
N HIS A 357 10.51 12.82 7.11
CA HIS A 357 10.20 12.52 8.51
C HIS A 357 10.52 11.07 8.92
N ARG A 358 10.76 10.17 7.98
CA ARG A 358 11.15 8.77 8.26
C ARG A 358 12.38 8.68 9.16
N GLN A 359 13.37 9.54 8.95
CA GLN A 359 14.61 9.57 9.72
C GLN A 359 14.43 10.03 11.17
N SER A 360 13.32 10.68 11.50
CA SER A 360 13.00 11.09 12.88
C SER A 360 12.53 9.93 13.76
N GLY A 361 12.27 8.74 13.20
CA GLY A 361 11.74 7.57 13.90
C GLY A 361 10.22 7.59 14.08
N ILE A 362 9.49 8.41 13.31
CA ILE A 362 8.03 8.43 13.26
C ILE A 362 7.59 7.60 12.06
N THR A 363 6.80 6.54 12.30
CA THR A 363 6.27 5.68 11.24
C THR A 363 4.86 6.11 10.82
N LEU A 364 4.48 5.81 9.56
CA LEU A 364 3.16 6.14 9.01
C LEU A 364 2.44 4.87 8.59
N THR A 365 1.39 4.50 9.31
CA THR A 365 0.46 3.43 8.92
C THR A 365 -0.74 4.04 8.19
N CYS A 366 -1.15 3.42 7.07
CA CYS A 366 -2.31 3.84 6.30
C CYS A 366 -3.45 2.82 6.42
N LEU A 367 -4.64 3.28 6.75
CA LEU A 367 -5.88 2.51 6.79
C LEU A 367 -6.81 3.05 5.72
N GLY A 368 -7.03 2.25 4.66
CA GLY A 368 -7.96 2.58 3.60
C GLY A 368 -9.36 2.08 3.92
N VAL A 369 -10.39 2.86 3.59
CA VAL A 369 -11.81 2.52 3.72
C VAL A 369 -12.60 2.94 2.48
N GLY A 370 -13.86 2.52 2.39
CA GLY A 370 -14.76 2.99 1.34
C GLY A 370 -14.51 2.35 -0.02
N MET A 371 -15.10 2.93 -1.05
CA MET A 371 -15.04 2.43 -2.43
C MET A 371 -15.44 3.51 -3.43
N GLY A 372 -15.21 3.24 -4.74
CA GLY A 372 -15.63 4.11 -5.85
C GLY A 372 -14.60 5.18 -6.22
N ASN A 373 -13.81 5.69 -5.29
CA ASN A 373 -12.67 6.59 -5.55
C ASN A 373 -11.43 6.20 -4.74
N TYR A 374 -11.36 4.96 -4.33
CA TYR A 374 -10.30 4.44 -3.49
C TYR A 374 -8.94 4.41 -4.22
N LYS A 375 -7.90 5.00 -3.63
CA LYS A 375 -6.56 5.12 -4.19
C LYS A 375 -5.57 4.19 -3.49
N ASP A 376 -5.70 2.88 -3.74
CA ASP A 376 -4.85 1.83 -3.16
C ASP A 376 -3.35 2.10 -3.36
N SER A 377 -2.94 2.37 -4.60
CA SER A 377 -1.54 2.63 -4.96
C SER A 377 -0.92 3.78 -4.17
N LYS A 378 -1.69 4.82 -3.90
CA LYS A 378 -1.22 6.00 -3.16
C LYS A 378 -1.00 5.70 -1.68
N LEU A 379 -1.97 5.03 -1.05
CA LEU A 379 -1.88 4.67 0.36
C LEU A 379 -0.77 3.65 0.62
N GLU A 380 -0.60 2.69 -0.30
CA GLU A 380 0.50 1.74 -0.27
C GLU A 380 1.86 2.46 -0.35
N ALA A 381 2.02 3.38 -1.30
CA ALA A 381 3.25 4.14 -1.47
C ALA A 381 3.58 4.99 -0.22
N LEU A 382 2.59 5.67 0.35
CA LEU A 382 2.76 6.48 1.56
C LEU A 382 3.18 5.62 2.77
N ALA A 383 2.51 4.49 3.00
CA ALA A 383 2.86 3.58 4.09
C ALA A 383 4.28 3.03 3.92
N LYS A 384 4.65 2.63 2.71
CA LYS A 384 6.00 2.15 2.39
C LYS A 384 7.06 3.22 2.62
N LYS A 385 6.85 4.45 2.15
CA LYS A 385 7.77 5.57 2.36
C LYS A 385 7.87 5.96 3.84
N GLY A 386 6.75 5.86 4.57
CA GLY A 386 6.68 6.13 6.01
C GLY A 386 7.14 4.99 6.91
N ASN A 387 7.72 3.92 6.35
CA ASN A 387 8.18 2.74 7.11
C ASN A 387 7.09 2.13 8.00
N GLY A 388 5.85 2.15 7.54
CA GLY A 388 4.70 1.59 8.25
C GLY A 388 3.98 0.53 7.43
N ASN A 389 2.73 0.25 7.81
CA ASN A 389 1.91 -0.79 7.20
C ASN A 389 0.70 -0.18 6.47
N PHE A 390 0.22 -0.90 5.46
CA PHE A 390 -1.00 -0.56 4.77
C PHE A 390 -2.04 -1.68 4.94
N ALA A 391 -3.26 -1.31 5.32
CA ALA A 391 -4.40 -2.21 5.41
C ALA A 391 -5.65 -1.57 4.81
N TYR A 392 -6.54 -2.39 4.26
CA TYR A 392 -7.84 -1.96 3.79
C TYR A 392 -8.94 -2.56 4.68
N LEU A 393 -9.76 -1.70 5.28
CA LEU A 393 -10.82 -2.09 6.20
C LEU A 393 -12.16 -2.11 5.43
N ASP A 394 -12.59 -3.28 5.01
CA ASP A 394 -13.87 -3.46 4.31
C ASP A 394 -15.05 -3.65 5.29
N ASN A 395 -14.77 -4.06 6.52
CA ASN A 395 -15.76 -4.30 7.56
C ASN A 395 -15.16 -4.24 8.97
N ILE A 396 -16.03 -4.33 9.98
CA ILE A 396 -15.63 -4.24 11.40
C ILE A 396 -14.75 -5.41 11.86
N HIS A 397 -14.91 -6.61 11.30
CA HIS A 397 -14.08 -7.77 11.65
C HIS A 397 -12.65 -7.60 11.14
N GLU A 398 -12.49 -6.96 9.97
CA GLU A 398 -11.18 -6.58 9.47
C GLU A 398 -10.53 -5.53 10.37
N ALA A 399 -11.29 -4.53 10.79
CA ALA A 399 -10.81 -3.52 11.73
C ALA A 399 -10.37 -4.15 13.07
N GLU A 400 -11.14 -5.09 13.61
CA GLU A 400 -10.78 -5.85 14.81
C GLU A 400 -9.49 -6.65 14.61
N LYS A 401 -9.36 -7.32 13.46
CA LYS A 401 -8.15 -8.07 13.10
C LYS A 401 -6.93 -7.18 13.09
N VAL A 402 -6.99 -6.08 12.34
CA VAL A 402 -5.85 -5.17 12.11
C VAL A 402 -5.47 -4.40 13.38
N LEU A 403 -6.46 -3.83 14.08
CA LEU A 403 -6.24 -2.87 15.17
C LEU A 403 -6.33 -3.48 16.57
N VAL A 404 -6.74 -4.73 16.71
CA VAL A 404 -6.83 -5.41 18.00
C VAL A 404 -5.96 -6.67 18.01
N LYS A 405 -6.29 -7.66 17.18
CA LYS A 405 -5.62 -8.98 17.20
C LYS A 405 -4.17 -8.93 16.73
N GLU A 406 -3.90 -8.10 15.73
CA GLU A 406 -2.57 -7.95 15.12
C GLU A 406 -1.84 -6.68 15.56
N PHE A 407 -2.48 -5.87 16.43
CA PHE A 407 -1.94 -4.60 16.90
C PHE A 407 -0.51 -4.74 17.44
N THR A 408 -0.28 -5.70 18.32
CA THR A 408 1.05 -5.95 18.89
C THR A 408 2.05 -6.45 17.84
N LYS A 409 1.58 -7.20 16.85
CA LYS A 409 2.41 -7.69 15.74
C LYS A 409 2.82 -6.59 14.76
N THR A 410 2.00 -5.56 14.61
CA THR A 410 2.24 -4.45 13.67
C THR A 410 2.83 -3.22 14.34
N MET A 411 2.59 -3.03 15.64
CA MET A 411 3.02 -1.85 16.37
C MET A 411 4.42 -1.97 16.97
N TYR A 412 4.84 -3.19 17.35
CA TYR A 412 6.13 -3.39 18.01
C TYR A 412 7.07 -4.17 17.08
N ALA A 413 7.87 -3.42 16.32
CA ALA A 413 8.89 -4.00 15.47
C ALA A 413 10.00 -4.64 16.32
N VAL A 414 10.24 -5.93 16.11
CA VAL A 414 11.38 -6.65 16.69
C VAL A 414 12.64 -6.50 15.83
N ALA A 415 12.44 -6.30 14.52
CA ALA A 415 13.50 -6.08 13.57
C ALA A 415 13.05 -5.11 12.47
N SER A 416 13.99 -4.34 11.95
CA SER A 416 13.84 -3.46 10.81
C SER A 416 14.80 -3.86 9.69
N ASN A 417 14.60 -3.31 8.48
CA ASN A 417 15.39 -3.60 7.30
C ASN A 417 15.50 -5.11 7.01
N VAL A 418 14.36 -5.83 7.13
CA VAL A 418 14.33 -7.30 7.04
C VAL A 418 14.12 -7.72 5.59
N TYR A 419 15.09 -8.44 5.03
CA TYR A 419 15.02 -9.03 3.70
C TYR A 419 15.74 -10.37 3.62
N VAL A 420 15.41 -11.18 2.63
CA VAL A 420 15.99 -12.50 2.39
C VAL A 420 16.69 -12.50 1.05
N THR A 421 17.93 -12.97 1.03
CA THR A 421 18.62 -13.38 -0.19
C THR A 421 18.54 -14.90 -0.33
N VAL A 422 18.28 -15.37 -1.55
CA VAL A 422 18.09 -16.79 -1.87
C VAL A 422 19.08 -17.17 -2.93
N ARG A 423 19.83 -18.24 -2.70
CA ARG A 423 20.75 -18.83 -3.68
C ARG A 423 20.31 -20.24 -3.99
N PHE A 424 19.83 -20.47 -5.22
CA PHE A 424 19.46 -21.79 -5.72
C PHE A 424 20.68 -22.59 -6.17
N ASN A 425 20.61 -23.90 -6.00
CA ASN A 425 21.62 -24.83 -6.50
C ASN A 425 21.25 -25.28 -7.92
N PRO A 426 22.03 -24.87 -8.97
CA PRO A 426 21.72 -25.23 -10.36
C PRO A 426 21.74 -26.74 -10.65
N ALA A 427 22.39 -27.56 -9.79
CA ALA A 427 22.36 -29.00 -9.93
C ALA A 427 20.96 -29.60 -9.68
N TYR A 428 20.11 -28.92 -8.90
CA TYR A 428 18.76 -29.35 -8.55
C TYR A 428 17.67 -28.48 -9.18
N VAL A 429 17.98 -27.21 -9.49
CA VAL A 429 17.02 -26.22 -9.98
C VAL A 429 17.46 -25.74 -11.36
N ASN A 430 16.64 -26.01 -12.38
CA ASN A 430 16.84 -25.49 -13.73
C ASN A 430 16.43 -24.02 -13.81
N SER A 431 15.22 -23.73 -13.35
CA SER A 431 14.70 -22.37 -13.29
C SER A 431 13.76 -22.20 -12.09
N TYR A 432 13.54 -20.95 -11.69
CA TYR A 432 12.67 -20.60 -10.57
C TYR A 432 11.93 -19.31 -10.85
N ARG A 433 10.77 -19.13 -10.18
CA ARG A 433 10.09 -17.83 -10.07
C ARG A 433 9.52 -17.63 -8.68
N LEU A 434 9.57 -16.42 -8.16
CA LEU A 434 8.88 -16.03 -6.93
C LEU A 434 7.41 -15.77 -7.23
N ILE A 435 6.50 -16.41 -6.50
CA ILE A 435 5.05 -16.24 -6.65
C ILE A 435 4.60 -15.01 -5.86
N GLY A 436 3.91 -14.09 -6.54
CA GLY A 436 3.64 -12.76 -6.00
C GLY A 436 4.91 -11.90 -5.96
N PHE A 437 4.94 -10.87 -5.12
CA PHE A 437 6.02 -9.90 -5.08
C PHE A 437 6.32 -9.32 -6.46
N ASP A 438 5.28 -9.00 -7.19
CA ASP A 438 5.35 -8.51 -8.56
C ASP A 438 6.16 -7.20 -8.66
N ASN A 439 6.57 -6.80 -9.87
CA ASN A 439 7.39 -5.62 -10.16
C ASN A 439 8.84 -5.64 -9.65
N LYS A 440 9.38 -6.82 -9.29
CA LYS A 440 10.79 -6.92 -8.82
C LYS A 440 11.83 -7.08 -9.92
N LYS A 441 11.44 -7.33 -11.15
CA LYS A 441 12.37 -7.51 -12.29
C LYS A 441 13.35 -6.35 -12.47
N ASP A 442 12.87 -5.12 -12.21
CA ASP A 442 13.70 -3.92 -12.38
C ASP A 442 14.71 -3.72 -11.24
N LEU A 443 14.45 -4.31 -10.06
CA LEU A 443 15.34 -4.22 -8.89
C LEU A 443 16.50 -5.23 -8.94
N LEU A 444 16.34 -6.35 -9.61
CA LEU A 444 17.39 -7.36 -9.76
C LEU A 444 18.44 -6.99 -10.82
N GLY A 445 18.09 -6.10 -11.76
CA GLY A 445 18.99 -5.57 -12.80
C GLY A 445 19.78 -4.33 -12.37
N ASP A 446 19.39 -3.68 -11.29
CA ASP A 446 20.04 -2.49 -10.74
C ASP A 446 20.89 -2.86 -9.53
N THR A 447 22.19 -3.07 -9.75
CA THR A 447 23.18 -3.36 -8.68
C THR A 447 23.37 -2.18 -7.71
N THR A 448 22.71 -1.05 -7.95
CA THR A 448 22.75 0.15 -7.09
C THR A 448 21.51 0.28 -6.20
N SER A 449 20.44 -0.48 -6.44
CA SER A 449 19.26 -0.46 -5.58
C SER A 449 19.48 -1.41 -4.40
N GLU A 450 19.66 -0.85 -3.22
CA GLU A 450 19.55 -1.60 -1.97
C GLU A 450 18.13 -2.15 -1.81
N LEU A 451 18.02 -3.45 -1.47
CA LEU A 451 16.74 -4.03 -1.07
C LEU A 451 16.26 -3.28 0.19
N GLU A 452 15.30 -2.39 0.06
CA GLU A 452 14.66 -1.77 1.21
C GLU A 452 13.91 -2.84 2.00
N GLY A 453 14.50 -3.30 3.10
CA GLY A 453 13.89 -4.24 4.01
C GLY A 453 12.72 -3.62 4.76
N GLY A 454 11.74 -4.45 5.15
CA GLY A 454 10.59 -4.02 5.94
C GLY A 454 10.79 -4.10 7.44
N GLU A 455 9.81 -3.65 8.19
CA GLU A 455 9.71 -3.91 9.63
C GLU A 455 9.00 -5.24 9.89
N THR A 456 9.50 -5.97 10.87
CA THR A 456 8.91 -7.22 11.33
C THR A 456 8.50 -7.09 12.79
N GLY A 457 7.22 -7.32 13.05
CA GLY A 457 6.66 -7.21 14.39
C GLY A 457 6.79 -8.49 15.22
N ASN A 458 6.39 -8.36 16.46
CA ASN A 458 6.47 -9.40 17.50
C ASN A 458 5.77 -10.70 17.10
N GLY A 459 6.52 -11.79 16.99
CA GLY A 459 6.01 -13.12 16.63
C GLY A 459 5.35 -13.21 15.25
N HIS A 460 5.61 -12.26 14.39
CA HIS A 460 5.08 -12.21 13.04
C HIS A 460 5.63 -13.37 12.20
N SER A 461 4.77 -14.00 11.41
CA SER A 461 5.15 -15.02 10.46
C SER A 461 4.96 -14.54 9.04
N PHE A 462 5.87 -14.96 8.17
CA PHE A 462 5.89 -14.63 6.75
C PHE A 462 5.99 -15.89 5.93
N MET A 463 5.20 -15.94 4.87
CA MET A 463 5.28 -17.00 3.88
C MET A 463 5.66 -16.42 2.53
N ALA A 464 6.73 -16.96 1.93
CA ALA A 464 7.09 -16.75 0.54
C ALA A 464 7.09 -18.11 -0.17
N VAL A 465 6.75 -18.12 -1.46
CA VAL A 465 6.63 -19.35 -2.24
C VAL A 465 7.35 -19.18 -3.57
N PHE A 466 8.25 -20.09 -3.88
CA PHE A 466 8.85 -20.19 -5.20
C PHE A 466 8.24 -21.34 -5.97
N GLU A 467 7.96 -21.12 -7.26
CA GLU A 467 7.77 -22.21 -8.21
C GLU A 467 9.13 -22.55 -8.83
N ILE A 468 9.49 -23.82 -8.79
CA ILE A 468 10.78 -24.35 -9.23
C ILE A 468 10.56 -25.36 -10.36
N GLU A 469 11.28 -25.20 -11.45
CA GLU A 469 11.46 -26.20 -12.48
C GLU A 469 12.70 -27.04 -12.13
N PRO A 470 12.56 -28.34 -11.82
CA PRO A 470 13.69 -29.18 -11.46
C PRO A 470 14.68 -29.35 -12.61
N ALA A 471 15.97 -29.51 -12.30
CA ALA A 471 17.00 -29.83 -13.28
C ALA A 471 16.75 -31.21 -13.92
N THR A 472 17.15 -31.36 -15.19
CA THR A 472 17.07 -32.63 -15.93
C THR A 472 17.90 -33.70 -15.23
N GLY A 473 17.25 -34.77 -14.76
CA GLY A 473 17.88 -35.82 -13.93
C GLY A 473 17.38 -35.88 -12.49
N PHE A 474 16.69 -34.84 -12.05
CA PHE A 474 15.98 -34.83 -10.77
C PHE A 474 14.63 -35.56 -10.93
N VAL A 475 14.72 -36.90 -10.98
CA VAL A 475 13.52 -37.75 -11.21
C VAL A 475 12.74 -37.90 -9.92
N ASN A 476 11.42 -37.67 -10.00
CA ASN A 476 10.48 -37.97 -8.93
C ASN A 476 10.68 -39.41 -8.40
N ASN A 477 10.88 -39.53 -7.07
CA ASN A 477 10.80 -40.81 -6.31
C ASN A 477 12.03 -41.72 -6.30
N ALA A 478 13.22 -41.32 -6.76
CA ALA A 478 14.43 -42.07 -6.43
C ALA A 478 15.08 -41.49 -5.16
N PRO A 479 15.44 -42.32 -4.15
CA PRO A 479 16.24 -41.83 -3.04
C PRO A 479 17.59 -41.41 -3.59
N HIS A 480 17.88 -40.10 -3.57
CA HIS A 480 19.20 -39.58 -3.96
C HIS A 480 20.22 -39.98 -2.88
N ILE A 481 21.23 -40.75 -3.26
CA ILE A 481 22.37 -41.14 -2.41
C ILE A 481 23.39 -39.97 -2.34
N ALA A 482 23.00 -38.75 -2.75
CA ALA A 482 23.89 -37.59 -2.64
C ALA A 482 23.97 -37.14 -1.17
N THR A 483 25.19 -36.91 -0.71
CA THR A 483 25.49 -36.46 0.65
C THR A 483 25.03 -35.00 0.91
N ASP A 484 24.78 -34.22 -0.14
CA ASP A 484 24.26 -32.86 -0.08
C ASP A 484 22.96 -32.78 -0.92
N THR A 485 21.83 -32.61 -0.25
CA THR A 485 20.50 -32.46 -0.85
C THR A 485 19.98 -31.03 -0.80
N THR A 486 20.90 -30.06 -0.67
CA THR A 486 20.54 -28.64 -0.56
C THR A 486 20.07 -28.08 -1.90
N ILE A 487 18.76 -27.73 -1.96
CA ILE A 487 18.12 -27.11 -3.14
C ILE A 487 18.40 -25.61 -3.19
N ALA A 488 18.34 -24.95 -2.02
CA ALA A 488 18.58 -23.52 -1.90
C ALA A 488 19.16 -23.16 -0.52
N GLN A 489 19.93 -22.09 -0.49
CA GLN A 489 20.41 -21.44 0.72
C GLN A 489 19.71 -20.09 0.86
N PHE A 490 19.32 -19.73 2.09
CA PHE A 490 18.69 -18.47 2.42
C PHE A 490 19.55 -17.73 3.41
N THR A 491 19.74 -16.43 3.19
CA THR A 491 20.33 -15.54 4.19
C THR A 491 19.30 -14.46 4.53
N LEU A 492 18.83 -14.49 5.76
CA LEU A 492 18.00 -13.44 6.32
C LEU A 492 18.91 -12.33 6.84
N HIS A 493 18.66 -11.12 6.37
CA HIS A 493 19.31 -9.89 6.82
C HIS A 493 18.31 -9.08 7.62
N TYR A 494 18.70 -8.57 8.78
CA TYR A 494 17.83 -7.77 9.62
C TYR A 494 18.62 -6.93 10.60
N ARG A 495 17.98 -5.84 11.08
CA ARG A 495 18.50 -5.01 12.16
C ARG A 495 17.61 -5.17 13.37
N LEU A 496 18.16 -5.62 14.49
CA LEU A 496 17.42 -5.69 15.74
C LEU A 496 17.06 -4.30 16.24
N THR A 497 15.77 -4.08 16.53
CA THR A 497 15.29 -2.78 17.00
C THR A 497 15.84 -2.43 18.38
N GLU A 498 16.00 -3.42 19.28
CA GLU A 498 16.49 -3.23 20.63
C GLU A 498 17.97 -2.78 20.69
N SER A 499 18.84 -3.42 19.92
CA SER A 499 20.29 -3.16 19.94
C SER A 499 20.79 -2.29 18.77
N ASN A 500 19.92 -2.01 17.80
CA ASN A 500 20.25 -1.34 16.52
C ASN A 500 21.45 -1.99 15.79
N THR A 501 21.57 -3.32 15.90
CA THR A 501 22.68 -4.11 15.34
C THR A 501 22.21 -4.85 14.08
N ASP A 502 22.98 -4.74 13.00
CA ASP A 502 22.76 -5.53 11.78
C ASP A 502 23.22 -6.97 12.01
N LEU A 503 22.32 -7.90 11.72
CA LEU A 503 22.55 -9.34 11.87
C LEU A 503 22.20 -10.07 10.58
N THR A 504 22.83 -11.24 10.41
CA THR A 504 22.50 -12.19 9.36
C THR A 504 22.26 -13.56 9.95
N GLN A 505 21.32 -14.30 9.36
CA GLN A 505 21.02 -15.68 9.76
C GLN A 505 20.85 -16.56 8.53
N ALA A 506 21.63 -17.63 8.44
CA ALA A 506 21.60 -18.54 7.31
C ALA A 506 20.68 -19.72 7.56
N PHE A 507 19.96 -20.15 6.53
CA PHE A 507 19.11 -21.33 6.50
C PHE A 507 19.33 -22.11 5.19
N THR A 508 18.93 -23.38 5.18
CA THR A 508 19.00 -24.24 3.99
C THR A 508 17.66 -24.91 3.74
N ALA A 509 17.27 -25.01 2.47
CA ALA A 509 16.19 -25.90 2.05
C ALA A 509 16.80 -27.19 1.48
N ALA A 510 16.53 -28.29 2.14
CA ALA A 510 16.84 -29.62 1.63
C ALA A 510 15.71 -30.14 0.74
N ASP A 511 15.98 -31.20 -0.02
CA ASP A 511 14.96 -31.94 -0.77
C ASP A 511 14.07 -32.76 0.20
N ASN A 512 13.12 -32.08 0.82
CA ASN A 512 12.12 -32.66 1.69
C ASN A 512 10.75 -32.78 0.97
N TYR A 513 10.76 -33.29 -0.25
CA TYR A 513 9.57 -33.42 -1.06
C TYR A 513 8.50 -34.27 -0.37
N THR A 514 7.30 -33.72 -0.32
CA THR A 514 6.09 -34.41 0.15
C THR A 514 4.96 -34.18 -0.85
N PRO A 515 4.23 -35.22 -1.26
CA PRO A 515 3.09 -35.07 -2.16
C PRO A 515 2.05 -34.07 -1.62
N LEU A 516 1.41 -33.30 -2.50
CA LEU A 516 0.49 -32.23 -2.13
C LEU A 516 -0.64 -32.68 -1.19
N ASN A 517 -1.14 -33.90 -1.36
CA ASN A 517 -2.19 -34.45 -0.51
C ASN A 517 -1.70 -34.88 0.90
N ALA A 518 -0.40 -34.95 1.11
CA ALA A 518 0.22 -35.40 2.35
C ALA A 518 0.91 -34.25 3.14
N ILE A 519 1.13 -33.09 2.52
CA ILE A 519 1.68 -31.92 3.23
C ILE A 519 0.71 -31.37 4.28
N ASP A 520 1.19 -30.53 5.16
CA ASP A 520 0.40 -29.82 6.17
C ASP A 520 -0.84 -29.13 5.53
N SER A 521 -1.97 -29.16 6.23
CA SER A 521 -3.24 -28.55 5.78
C SER A 521 -3.09 -27.07 5.46
N ARG A 522 -2.28 -26.33 6.24
CA ARG A 522 -2.02 -24.89 6.01
C ARG A 522 -1.30 -24.64 4.69
N LEU A 523 -0.34 -25.50 4.31
CA LEU A 523 0.36 -25.39 3.02
C LEU A 523 -0.54 -25.79 1.85
N ARG A 524 -1.47 -26.77 2.04
CA ARG A 524 -2.51 -27.05 1.06
C ARG A 524 -3.47 -25.88 0.90
N PHE A 525 -3.85 -25.25 2.01
CA PHE A 525 -4.66 -24.03 1.99
C PHE A 525 -3.93 -22.87 1.30
N ALA A 526 -2.64 -22.66 1.60
CA ALA A 526 -1.78 -21.69 0.90
C ALA A 526 -1.75 -21.94 -0.62
N THR A 527 -1.64 -23.21 -1.03
CA THR A 527 -1.71 -23.58 -2.45
C THR A 527 -3.05 -23.19 -3.07
N SER A 528 -4.17 -23.37 -2.34
CA SER A 528 -5.49 -22.96 -2.84
C SER A 528 -5.62 -21.43 -2.97
N LEU A 529 -4.98 -20.65 -2.08
CA LEU A 529 -4.92 -19.20 -2.19
C LEU A 529 -4.13 -18.74 -3.42
N ILE A 530 -2.98 -19.38 -3.69
CA ILE A 530 -2.18 -19.13 -4.90
C ILE A 530 -3.01 -19.39 -6.17
N MET A 531 -3.67 -20.53 -6.23
CA MET A 531 -4.54 -20.89 -7.36
C MET A 531 -5.70 -19.90 -7.52
N PHE A 532 -6.33 -19.49 -6.42
CA PHE A 532 -7.41 -18.51 -6.42
C PHE A 532 -6.93 -17.16 -6.97
N GLY A 533 -5.81 -16.64 -6.46
CA GLY A 533 -5.20 -15.40 -6.94
C GLY A 533 -4.83 -15.49 -8.42
N GLY A 534 -4.25 -16.60 -8.85
CA GLY A 534 -3.90 -16.85 -10.26
C GLY A 534 -5.11 -16.79 -11.19
N LEU A 535 -6.26 -17.38 -10.81
CA LEU A 535 -7.48 -17.27 -11.60
C LEU A 535 -8.04 -15.84 -11.67
N LEU A 536 -7.93 -15.09 -10.57
CA LEU A 536 -8.36 -13.68 -10.56
C LEU A 536 -7.48 -12.80 -11.43
N LYS A 537 -6.16 -13.04 -11.47
CA LYS A 537 -5.20 -12.34 -12.35
C LYS A 537 -5.44 -12.60 -13.83
N GLN A 538 -6.08 -13.70 -14.20
CA GLN A 538 -6.36 -14.10 -15.59
C GLN A 538 -5.10 -14.16 -16.48
N SER A 539 -3.94 -14.34 -15.90
CA SER A 539 -2.67 -14.35 -16.60
C SER A 539 -2.38 -15.67 -17.29
N ALA A 540 -1.48 -15.65 -18.28
CA ALA A 540 -1.05 -16.83 -19.01
C ALA A 540 -0.27 -17.86 -18.17
N LEU A 541 0.26 -17.44 -17.03
CA LEU A 541 1.03 -18.29 -16.12
C LEU A 541 0.15 -19.28 -15.33
N TRP A 542 -1.15 -18.99 -15.25
CA TRP A 542 -2.12 -19.72 -14.42
C TRP A 542 -3.11 -20.49 -15.28
N LYS A 543 -2.64 -21.57 -15.90
CA LYS A 543 -3.43 -22.44 -16.78
C LYS A 543 -3.58 -23.84 -16.16
N ASN A 544 -4.40 -24.68 -16.81
CA ASN A 544 -4.58 -26.11 -16.50
C ASN A 544 -5.29 -26.45 -15.19
N TYR A 545 -5.99 -25.48 -14.55
CA TYR A 545 -6.88 -25.75 -13.42
C TYR A 545 -8.10 -24.81 -13.44
N ARG A 546 -9.10 -25.12 -12.67
CA ARG A 546 -10.39 -24.43 -12.64
C ARG A 546 -10.79 -24.07 -11.22
N TRP A 547 -11.79 -23.23 -11.08
CA TRP A 547 -12.39 -22.85 -9.80
C TRP A 547 -12.79 -24.07 -8.93
N THR A 548 -13.24 -25.18 -9.56
CA THR A 548 -13.54 -26.44 -8.86
C THR A 548 -12.32 -27.02 -8.17
N ASP A 549 -11.17 -26.92 -8.78
CA ASP A 549 -9.92 -27.49 -8.25
C ASP A 549 -9.46 -26.67 -7.04
N VAL A 550 -9.56 -25.31 -7.12
CA VAL A 550 -9.33 -24.40 -6.00
C VAL A 550 -10.23 -24.74 -4.82
N ILE A 551 -11.55 -24.86 -5.06
CA ILE A 551 -12.55 -25.13 -4.03
C ILE A 551 -12.33 -26.51 -3.38
N ASN A 552 -12.03 -27.54 -4.18
CA ASN A 552 -11.78 -28.88 -3.66
C ASN A 552 -10.53 -28.92 -2.78
N LEU A 553 -9.44 -28.25 -3.20
CA LEU A 553 -8.23 -28.17 -2.40
C LEU A 553 -8.47 -27.39 -1.10
N ALA A 554 -9.15 -26.24 -1.17
CA ALA A 554 -9.53 -25.47 0.01
C ALA A 554 -10.39 -26.30 0.98
N LYS A 555 -11.46 -26.97 0.50
CA LYS A 555 -12.33 -27.83 1.33
C LYS A 555 -11.58 -28.91 2.09
N SER A 556 -10.51 -29.45 1.49
CA SER A 556 -9.69 -30.50 2.12
C SER A 556 -8.68 -29.96 3.14
N SER A 557 -8.55 -28.64 3.27
CA SER A 557 -7.48 -28.00 4.04
C SER A 557 -7.94 -26.96 5.06
N VAL A 558 -9.16 -26.44 4.92
CA VAL A 558 -9.77 -25.43 5.82
C VAL A 558 -9.98 -26.00 7.22
N HIS A 559 -9.62 -25.23 8.23
CA HIS A 559 -9.93 -25.52 9.63
C HIS A 559 -11.32 -24.97 9.97
N ALA A 560 -12.24 -25.84 10.38
CA ALA A 560 -13.65 -25.48 10.62
C ALA A 560 -13.85 -24.38 11.69
N ASN A 561 -12.90 -24.22 12.60
CA ASN A 561 -12.92 -23.20 13.66
C ASN A 561 -12.25 -21.88 13.23
N ASP A 562 -11.64 -21.80 12.05
CA ASP A 562 -11.07 -20.57 11.53
C ASP A 562 -12.10 -19.85 10.65
N PHE A 563 -12.56 -18.70 11.14
CA PHE A 563 -13.58 -17.90 10.44
C PHE A 563 -13.07 -17.40 9.08
N ALA A 564 -11.82 -16.94 9.00
CA ALA A 564 -11.26 -16.38 7.77
C ALA A 564 -11.09 -17.44 6.69
N GLU A 565 -10.64 -18.67 7.06
CA GLU A 565 -10.52 -19.78 6.13
C GLU A 565 -11.89 -20.27 5.63
N THR A 566 -12.91 -20.33 6.51
CA THR A 566 -14.28 -20.71 6.11
C THR A 566 -14.95 -19.64 5.25
N GLU A 567 -14.69 -18.35 5.52
CA GLU A 567 -15.12 -17.22 4.69
C GLU A 567 -14.51 -17.31 3.28
N PHE A 568 -13.19 -17.60 3.19
CA PHE A 568 -12.51 -17.79 1.90
C PHE A 568 -13.20 -18.83 1.03
N LEU A 569 -13.62 -19.94 1.61
CA LEU A 569 -14.33 -21.00 0.86
C LEU A 569 -15.62 -20.45 0.24
N SER A 570 -16.38 -19.67 0.99
CA SER A 570 -17.61 -19.02 0.50
C SER A 570 -17.31 -18.01 -0.61
N LEU A 571 -16.22 -17.25 -0.49
CA LEU A 571 -15.76 -16.31 -1.53
C LEU A 571 -15.34 -17.04 -2.80
N ALA A 572 -14.63 -18.17 -2.70
CA ALA A 572 -14.22 -18.97 -3.85
C ALA A 572 -15.43 -19.55 -4.61
N GLU A 573 -16.46 -20.00 -3.89
CA GLU A 573 -17.74 -20.46 -4.50
C GLU A 573 -18.48 -19.30 -5.20
N LYS A 574 -18.48 -18.11 -4.61
CA LYS A 574 -19.08 -16.92 -5.20
C LYS A 574 -18.31 -16.46 -6.45
N ALA A 575 -16.98 -16.40 -6.37
CA ALA A 575 -16.11 -16.06 -7.50
C ALA A 575 -16.32 -17.04 -8.67
N LYS A 576 -16.40 -18.35 -8.40
CA LYS A 576 -16.72 -19.35 -9.44
C LYS A 576 -17.98 -19.02 -10.22
N LYS A 577 -19.04 -18.53 -9.55
CA LYS A 577 -20.30 -18.14 -10.20
C LYS A 577 -20.12 -16.87 -11.04
N MET A 578 -19.39 -15.89 -10.52
CA MET A 578 -19.15 -14.60 -11.17
C MET A 578 -18.28 -14.72 -12.43
N TYR A 579 -17.27 -15.60 -12.39
CA TYR A 579 -16.33 -15.82 -13.49
C TYR A 579 -16.75 -16.98 -14.42
N ALA A 580 -17.90 -17.59 -14.18
CA ALA A 580 -18.45 -18.59 -15.09
C ALA A 580 -18.73 -17.97 -16.46
N PRO A 581 -18.40 -18.68 -17.58
CA PRO A 581 -18.70 -18.16 -18.92
C PRO A 581 -20.21 -17.93 -19.04
N SER A 582 -20.60 -16.74 -19.50
CA SER A 582 -22.01 -16.44 -19.75
C SER A 582 -22.58 -17.44 -20.76
N LYS A 583 -23.66 -18.14 -20.38
CA LYS A 583 -24.39 -18.98 -21.34
C LYS A 583 -24.87 -18.09 -22.48
N LYS A 584 -24.21 -18.16 -23.66
CA LYS A 584 -24.72 -17.52 -24.87
C LYS A 584 -26.17 -17.96 -25.06
N ARG A 585 -27.13 -17.07 -24.89
CA ARG A 585 -28.53 -17.31 -25.28
C ARG A 585 -28.51 -17.71 -26.76
N LYS A 586 -28.74 -18.99 -27.05
CA LYS A 586 -29.05 -19.43 -28.42
C LYS A 586 -30.30 -18.63 -28.85
N ARG A 587 -30.10 -17.59 -29.68
CA ARG A 587 -31.20 -16.99 -30.43
C ARG A 587 -31.81 -18.10 -31.25
N LYS A 588 -33.01 -18.55 -30.88
CA LYS A 588 -33.88 -19.32 -31.77
C LYS A 588 -34.09 -18.43 -33.01
N LYS A 589 -33.51 -18.79 -34.13
CA LYS A 589 -33.98 -18.36 -35.43
C LYS A 589 -35.37 -18.96 -35.56
N THR A 590 -36.41 -18.20 -35.34
CA THR A 590 -37.74 -18.47 -35.90
C THR A 590 -37.62 -18.22 -37.41
N ALA A 591 -37.69 -19.31 -38.15
CA ALA A 591 -37.95 -19.22 -39.58
C ALA A 591 -39.41 -18.77 -39.76
N GLU A 592 -39.60 -17.69 -40.47
CA GLU A 592 -40.71 -17.40 -41.35
C GLU A 592 -40.20 -17.36 -42.76
#